data_851ec3c7c94a3beb2478067a7e8faa0e
#
_entry.id   851ec3c7c94a3beb2478067a7e8faa0e
#
_cell.length_a   1.000
_cell.length_b   1.000
_cell.length_c   1.000
_cell.angle_alpha   90.00
_cell.angle_beta   90.00
_cell.angle_gamma   90.00
#
_symmetry.space_group_name_H-M   'P 1'
#
loop_
_entity.id
_entity.type
_entity.pdbx_description
1 polymer ?
#
loop_
_entity_poly.entity_id
_entity_poly.type
_entity_poly.pdbx_seq_one_letter_code
_entity_poly.pdbx_strand_id
1 'polypeptide(L)'
;MPEKIDVNELGRSVDPKSLSDEQLVDALREGLADGGGKTIDPSLFARLVKSTGKGQLEAVMSSDVRRPVLDAIFGRMAEFYSSKGAGSKRQVVHWHVTGASDGGSDDYQTAMQHGVCEVSDTPTEEPRTELFMDGVQFLKIVTNNASPITLFMTRKIKVQGDLGFATALQKMFTIPTA
;
A
#
# COMPACT_ATOMS: atom_id res chain seq x y z
N MET A 1 11.15 27.84 -12.73
CA MET A 1 10.92 26.79 -11.72
C MET A 1 9.87 25.84 -12.26
N PRO A 2 10.11 24.54 -12.24
CA PRO A 2 9.06 23.61 -12.57
C PRO A 2 7.89 23.81 -11.59
N GLU A 3 6.71 23.87 -12.13
CA GLU A 3 5.48 23.97 -11.37
C GLU A 3 5.38 22.76 -10.44
N LYS A 4 5.14 22.99 -9.14
CA LYS A 4 4.97 21.90 -8.19
C LYS A 4 3.72 21.13 -8.56
N ILE A 5 3.90 19.88 -8.91
CA ILE A 5 2.79 18.99 -9.24
C ILE A 5 2.28 18.39 -7.93
N ASP A 6 1.06 18.73 -7.55
CA ASP A 6 0.38 18.15 -6.38
C ASP A 6 -0.08 16.72 -6.68
N VAL A 7 0.15 15.79 -5.75
CA VAL A 7 -0.25 14.38 -5.91
C VAL A 7 -1.76 14.23 -6.11
N ASN A 8 -2.57 15.05 -5.45
CA ASN A 8 -4.02 15.06 -5.63
C ASN A 8 -4.41 15.54 -7.03
N GLU A 9 -3.68 16.50 -7.59
CA GLU A 9 -3.89 16.95 -8.98
C GLU A 9 -3.54 15.85 -9.99
N LEU A 10 -2.48 15.08 -9.75
CA LEU A 10 -2.17 13.91 -10.59
C LEU A 10 -3.34 12.91 -10.63
N GLY A 11 -3.98 12.67 -9.49
CA GLY A 11 -5.15 11.78 -9.42
C GLY A 11 -6.42 12.39 -10.00
N ARG A 12 -6.51 13.71 -10.10
CA ARG A 12 -7.72 14.43 -10.52
C ARG A 12 -7.76 14.76 -12.00
N SER A 13 -6.71 15.34 -12.54
CA SER A 13 -6.73 16.00 -13.84
C SER A 13 -5.54 15.74 -14.74
N VAL A 14 -4.43 15.26 -14.20
CA VAL A 14 -3.22 14.99 -14.98
C VAL A 14 -3.14 13.52 -15.33
N ASP A 15 -2.83 13.19 -16.59
CA ASP A 15 -2.52 11.81 -16.98
C ASP A 15 -1.09 11.48 -16.54
N PRO A 16 -0.90 10.57 -15.58
CA PRO A 16 0.44 10.19 -15.11
C PRO A 16 1.33 9.65 -16.21
N LYS A 17 0.75 9.04 -17.25
CA LYS A 17 1.50 8.51 -18.39
C LYS A 17 2.16 9.59 -19.25
N SER A 18 1.71 10.84 -19.11
CA SER A 18 2.34 11.98 -19.78
C SER A 18 3.62 12.46 -19.09
N LEU A 19 3.86 11.99 -17.87
CA LEU A 19 5.04 12.32 -17.08
C LEU A 19 6.15 11.31 -17.30
N SER A 20 7.41 11.76 -17.16
CA SER A 20 8.53 10.83 -17.03
C SER A 20 8.51 10.15 -15.67
N ASP A 21 9.24 9.04 -15.56
CA ASP A 21 9.40 8.33 -14.28
C ASP A 21 9.96 9.27 -13.21
N GLU A 22 10.94 10.10 -13.57
CA GLU A 22 11.57 11.08 -12.68
C GLU A 22 10.57 12.15 -12.21
N GLN A 23 9.77 12.69 -13.11
CA GLN A 23 8.74 13.68 -12.76
C GLN A 23 7.70 13.11 -11.79
N LEU A 24 7.29 11.87 -12.00
CA LEU A 24 6.35 11.19 -11.11
C LEU A 24 6.98 10.94 -9.72
N VAL A 25 8.22 10.47 -9.69
CA VAL A 25 8.96 10.25 -8.43
C VAL A 25 9.14 11.58 -7.67
N ASP A 26 9.50 12.65 -8.36
CA ASP A 26 9.67 13.97 -7.74
C ASP A 26 8.36 14.51 -7.17
N ALA A 27 7.26 14.38 -7.88
CA ALA A 27 5.95 14.78 -7.40
C ALA A 27 5.54 14.01 -6.11
N LEU A 28 5.81 12.71 -6.08
CA LEU A 28 5.56 11.89 -4.87
C LEU A 28 6.50 12.28 -3.73
N ARG A 29 7.77 12.55 -4.03
CA ARG A 29 8.74 13.00 -3.01
C ARG A 29 8.29 14.29 -2.35
N GLU A 30 7.85 15.27 -3.13
CA GLU A 30 7.34 16.54 -2.62
C GLU A 30 6.03 16.36 -1.85
N GLY A 31 5.10 15.58 -2.39
CA GLY A 31 3.79 15.34 -1.77
C GLY A 31 3.85 14.58 -0.46
N LEU A 32 4.90 13.76 -0.26
CA LEU A 32 5.09 12.98 0.96
C LEU A 32 6.02 13.65 1.97
N ALA A 33 6.67 14.75 1.61
CA ALA A 33 7.53 15.50 2.52
C ALA A 33 6.75 16.02 3.72
N ASP A 34 7.41 16.09 4.87
CA ASP A 34 6.86 16.69 6.10
C ASP A 34 5.49 16.14 6.53
N GLY A 35 5.28 14.84 6.31
CA GLY A 35 4.03 14.18 6.66
C GLY A 35 2.88 14.44 5.68
N GLY A 36 3.17 14.91 4.47
CA GLY A 36 2.19 15.20 3.42
C GLY A 36 1.31 14.02 3.02
N GLY A 37 1.70 12.79 3.32
CA GLY A 37 0.88 11.62 3.08
C GLY A 37 -0.51 11.66 3.73
N LYS A 38 -0.67 12.42 4.81
CA LYS A 38 -1.96 12.61 5.49
C LYS A 38 -2.94 13.50 4.70
N THR A 39 -2.44 14.33 3.80
CA THR A 39 -3.24 15.25 3.00
C THR A 39 -3.60 14.69 1.63
N ILE A 40 -3.03 13.55 1.25
CA ILE A 40 -3.35 12.87 0.00
C ILE A 40 -4.74 12.24 0.11
N ASP A 41 -5.62 12.58 -0.83
CA ASP A 41 -6.94 11.95 -0.92
C ASP A 41 -6.80 10.49 -1.36
N PRO A 42 -7.31 9.52 -0.57
CA PRO A 42 -7.14 8.11 -0.89
C PRO A 42 -7.75 7.69 -2.22
N SER A 43 -8.90 8.26 -2.61
CA SER A 43 -9.55 7.95 -3.89
C SER A 43 -8.78 8.53 -5.06
N LEU A 44 -8.21 9.72 -4.91
CA LEU A 44 -7.35 10.32 -5.93
C LEU A 44 -6.05 9.53 -6.08
N PHE A 45 -5.49 9.03 -4.97
CA PHE A 45 -4.33 8.16 -5.02
C PHE A 45 -4.64 6.82 -5.72
N ALA A 46 -5.79 6.22 -5.43
CA ALA A 46 -6.24 4.99 -6.10
C ALA A 46 -6.41 5.22 -7.62
N ARG A 47 -6.95 6.37 -8.02
CA ARG A 47 -7.06 6.75 -9.42
C ARG A 47 -5.70 6.97 -10.07
N LEU A 48 -4.78 7.61 -9.36
CA LEU A 48 -3.39 7.78 -9.81
C LEU A 48 -2.73 6.43 -10.10
N VAL A 49 -2.81 5.47 -9.17
CA VAL A 49 -2.25 4.13 -9.34
C VAL A 49 -2.89 3.43 -10.55
N LYS A 50 -4.20 3.52 -10.71
CA LYS A 50 -4.92 2.93 -11.84
C LYS A 50 -4.45 3.49 -13.19
N SER A 51 -4.18 4.78 -13.25
CA SER A 51 -3.82 5.49 -14.49
C SER A 51 -2.32 5.43 -14.79
N THR A 52 -1.50 5.08 -13.80
CA THR A 52 -0.04 5.00 -13.94
C THR A 52 0.36 3.71 -14.67
N GLY A 53 1.33 3.80 -15.58
CA GLY A 53 1.87 2.64 -16.27
C GLY A 53 2.66 1.71 -15.37
N LYS A 54 2.71 0.42 -15.72
CA LYS A 54 3.44 -0.58 -14.94
C LYS A 54 4.91 -0.18 -14.73
N GLY A 55 5.60 0.25 -15.78
CA GLY A 55 7.00 0.67 -15.70
C GLY A 55 7.20 1.88 -14.77
N GLN A 56 6.27 2.81 -14.79
CA GLN A 56 6.29 3.97 -13.87
C GLN A 56 6.09 3.54 -12.41
N LEU A 57 5.16 2.60 -12.13
CA LEU A 57 4.98 2.05 -10.78
C LEU A 57 6.24 1.30 -10.31
N GLU A 58 6.87 0.55 -11.18
CA GLU A 58 8.15 -0.12 -10.91
C GLU A 58 9.26 0.91 -10.60
N ALA A 59 9.32 2.02 -11.35
CA ALA A 59 10.27 3.09 -11.09
C ALA A 59 10.05 3.74 -9.72
N VAL A 60 8.81 4.02 -9.35
CA VAL A 60 8.46 4.54 -8.01
C VAL A 60 8.92 3.58 -6.91
N MET A 61 8.61 2.29 -7.06
CA MET A 61 8.95 1.28 -6.05
C MET A 61 10.44 0.91 -6.03
N SER A 62 11.21 1.34 -7.02
CA SER A 62 12.68 1.17 -7.06
C SER A 62 13.45 2.44 -6.65
N SER A 63 12.73 3.52 -6.36
CA SER A 63 13.32 4.81 -6.02
C SER A 63 13.36 5.05 -4.50
N ASP A 64 13.92 6.16 -4.09
CA ASP A 64 13.97 6.62 -2.70
C ASP A 64 12.60 6.97 -2.11
N VAL A 65 11.57 7.16 -2.94
CA VAL A 65 10.20 7.40 -2.46
C VAL A 65 9.45 6.12 -2.08
N ARG A 66 10.00 4.95 -2.37
CA ARG A 66 9.41 3.66 -2.01
C ARG A 66 9.04 3.61 -0.52
N ARG A 67 9.99 3.83 0.36
CA ARG A 67 9.76 3.78 1.81
C ARG A 67 8.76 4.85 2.28
N PRO A 68 8.88 6.12 1.89
CA PRO A 68 7.87 7.14 2.20
C PRO A 68 6.45 6.79 1.73
N VAL A 69 6.30 6.20 0.54
CA VAL A 69 5.00 5.73 0.05
C VAL A 69 4.44 4.62 0.93
N LEU A 70 5.24 3.61 1.24
CA LEU A 70 4.82 2.50 2.11
C LEU A 70 4.47 2.99 3.52
N ASP A 71 5.29 3.83 4.11
CA ASP A 71 5.03 4.39 5.45
C ASP A 71 3.73 5.21 5.48
N ALA A 72 3.46 5.97 4.43
CA ALA A 72 2.22 6.75 4.32
C ALA A 72 0.98 5.84 4.22
N ILE A 73 1.06 4.76 3.47
CA ILE A 73 -0.05 3.79 3.33
C ILE A 73 -0.28 3.05 4.64
N PHE A 74 0.75 2.46 5.22
CA PHE A 74 0.63 1.74 6.49
C PHE A 74 0.23 2.66 7.64
N GLY A 75 0.74 3.88 7.68
CA GLY A 75 0.38 4.88 8.69
C GLY A 75 -1.10 5.27 8.70
N ARG A 76 -1.79 5.08 7.58
CA ARG A 76 -3.23 5.36 7.45
C ARG A 76 -4.09 4.10 7.42
N MET A 77 -3.50 2.92 7.47
CA MET A 77 -4.23 1.65 7.32
C MET A 77 -5.30 1.48 8.41
N ALA A 78 -5.03 1.95 9.63
CA ALA A 78 -5.98 1.90 10.73
C ALA A 78 -7.27 2.70 10.45
N GLU A 79 -7.21 3.76 9.66
CA GLU A 79 -8.38 4.57 9.28
C GLU A 79 -9.39 3.78 8.44
N PHE A 80 -8.91 2.81 7.68
CA PHE A 80 -9.72 1.99 6.77
C PHE A 80 -10.14 0.67 7.38
N TYR A 81 -9.72 0.37 8.60
CA TYR A 81 -10.10 -0.85 9.29
C TYR A 81 -11.57 -0.80 9.69
N SER A 82 -12.31 -1.85 9.31
CA SER A 82 -13.72 -2.00 9.69
C SER A 82 -13.84 -2.81 10.98
N SER A 83 -14.45 -2.22 11.99
CA SER A 83 -14.75 -2.91 13.25
C SER A 83 -15.88 -3.92 13.15
N LYS A 84 -16.57 -4.03 12.01
CA LYS A 84 -17.63 -5.01 11.78
C LYS A 84 -17.05 -6.43 11.87
N GLY A 85 -17.56 -7.23 12.79
CA GLY A 85 -17.08 -8.57 13.02
C GLY A 85 -15.75 -8.65 13.78
N ALA A 86 -15.32 -7.54 14.40
CA ALA A 86 -14.13 -7.52 15.24
C ALA A 86 -14.25 -8.49 16.39
N GLY A 87 -13.31 -9.44 16.46
CA GLY A 87 -13.22 -10.41 17.55
C GLY A 87 -12.40 -9.91 18.73
N SER A 88 -12.48 -10.63 19.83
CA SER A 88 -11.66 -10.37 21.02
C SER A 88 -10.23 -10.90 20.89
N LYS A 89 -10.00 -11.81 19.96
CA LYS A 89 -8.65 -12.37 19.71
C LYS A 89 -7.79 -11.40 18.93
N ARG A 90 -6.54 -11.27 19.36
CA ARG A 90 -5.55 -10.48 18.64
C ARG A 90 -5.14 -11.20 17.35
N GLN A 91 -5.32 -10.52 16.21
CA GLN A 91 -5.00 -11.04 14.88
C GLN A 91 -3.79 -10.27 14.35
N VAL A 92 -2.67 -10.95 14.21
CA VAL A 92 -1.41 -10.36 13.75
C VAL A 92 -1.11 -10.79 12.32
N VAL A 93 -0.79 -9.83 11.48
CA VAL A 93 -0.39 -10.03 10.08
C VAL A 93 0.97 -9.39 9.86
N HIS A 94 1.90 -10.14 9.26
CA HIS A 94 3.13 -9.57 8.75
C HIS A 94 3.01 -9.33 7.25
N TRP A 95 3.41 -8.14 6.83
CA TRP A 95 3.42 -7.71 5.44
C TRP A 95 4.87 -7.57 5.00
N HIS A 96 5.27 -8.38 4.04
CA HIS A 96 6.62 -8.35 3.47
C HIS A 96 6.52 -7.79 2.05
N VAL A 97 6.86 -6.50 1.89
CA VAL A 97 6.89 -5.86 0.57
C VAL A 97 8.27 -6.09 -0.02
N THR A 98 8.36 -7.07 -0.91
CA THR A 98 9.62 -7.51 -1.52
C THR A 98 10.11 -6.54 -2.61
N GLY A 99 11.30 -6.75 -3.12
CA GLY A 99 11.88 -5.95 -4.20
C GLY A 99 12.48 -4.63 -3.75
N ALA A 100 12.91 -4.53 -2.49
CA ALA A 100 13.69 -3.40 -2.02
C ALA A 100 15.04 -3.32 -2.75
N SER A 101 15.67 -2.13 -2.77
CA SER A 101 16.90 -1.88 -3.50
C SER A 101 18.09 -2.73 -3.05
N ASP A 102 18.06 -3.21 -1.79
CA ASP A 102 19.06 -4.13 -1.23
C ASP A 102 18.77 -5.61 -1.52
N GLY A 103 17.70 -5.90 -2.27
CA GLY A 103 17.24 -7.27 -2.56
C GLY A 103 16.37 -7.88 -1.46
N GLY A 104 16.10 -7.15 -0.38
CA GLY A 104 15.27 -7.58 0.73
C GLY A 104 13.81 -7.14 0.62
N SER A 105 13.17 -6.98 1.77
CA SER A 105 11.80 -6.51 1.89
C SER A 105 11.67 -5.40 2.91
N ASP A 106 10.64 -4.58 2.74
CA ASP A 106 10.16 -3.69 3.80
C ASP A 106 9.05 -4.42 4.54
N ASP A 107 9.21 -4.58 5.85
CA ASP A 107 8.34 -5.41 6.67
C ASP A 107 7.50 -4.55 7.61
N TYR A 108 6.21 -4.87 7.68
CA TYR A 108 5.26 -4.19 8.55
C TYR A 108 4.39 -5.21 9.27
N GLN A 109 3.85 -4.79 10.41
CA GLN A 109 2.92 -5.57 11.19
C GLN A 109 1.61 -4.81 11.37
N THR A 110 0.50 -5.48 11.15
CA THR A 110 -0.81 -5.01 11.62
C THR A 110 -1.34 -5.98 12.67
N ALA A 111 -1.84 -5.45 13.78
CA ALA A 111 -2.46 -6.23 14.85
C ALA A 111 -3.86 -5.69 15.12
N MET A 112 -4.84 -6.55 14.95
CA MET A 112 -6.26 -6.20 15.06
C MET A 112 -6.88 -6.89 16.25
N GLN A 113 -7.48 -6.11 17.15
CA GLN A 113 -8.14 -6.61 18.34
C GLN A 113 -9.18 -5.59 18.83
N HIS A 114 -10.34 -6.06 19.27
CA HIS A 114 -11.39 -5.22 19.83
C HIS A 114 -11.80 -4.02 18.95
N GLY A 115 -11.80 -4.20 17.63
CA GLY A 115 -12.17 -3.16 16.69
C GLY A 115 -11.08 -2.11 16.41
N VAL A 116 -9.87 -2.33 16.92
CA VAL A 116 -8.71 -1.46 16.72
C VAL A 116 -7.67 -2.16 15.85
N CYS A 117 -7.08 -1.44 14.92
CA CYS A 117 -5.94 -1.88 14.12
C CYS A 117 -4.71 -1.07 14.51
N GLU A 118 -3.72 -1.75 15.06
CA GLU A 118 -2.42 -1.17 15.38
C GLU A 118 -1.44 -1.50 14.27
N VAL A 119 -0.66 -0.51 13.84
CA VAL A 119 0.33 -0.66 12.76
C VAL A 119 1.73 -0.39 13.29
N SER A 120 2.68 -1.25 12.94
CA SER A 120 4.10 -1.11 13.28
C SER A 120 4.96 -1.35 12.04
N ASP A 121 6.04 -0.61 11.91
CA ASP A 121 7.08 -0.83 10.89
C ASP A 121 8.13 -1.86 11.33
N THR A 122 7.92 -2.46 12.50
CA THR A 122 8.78 -3.49 13.06
C THR A 122 7.92 -4.66 13.53
N PRO A 123 7.96 -5.81 12.83
CA PRO A 123 7.28 -7.02 13.27
C PRO A 123 7.86 -7.52 14.60
N THR A 124 7.03 -7.64 15.62
CA THR A 124 7.43 -8.02 16.99
C THR A 124 6.62 -9.17 17.56
N GLU A 125 5.44 -9.45 17.00
CA GLU A 125 4.55 -10.51 17.46
C GLU A 125 4.51 -11.66 16.46
N GLU A 126 4.16 -12.85 16.94
CA GLU A 126 3.98 -13.99 16.06
C GLU A 126 2.76 -13.80 15.15
N PRO A 127 2.92 -13.91 13.82
CA PRO A 127 1.82 -13.66 12.90
C PRO A 127 0.89 -14.86 12.77
N ARG A 128 -0.40 -14.59 12.65
CA ARG A 128 -1.39 -15.59 12.21
C ARG A 128 -1.22 -15.89 10.72
N THR A 129 -0.89 -14.87 9.94
CA THR A 129 -0.58 -15.00 8.52
C THR A 129 0.51 -14.02 8.10
N GLU A 130 1.27 -14.41 7.09
CA GLU A 130 2.30 -13.57 6.47
C GLU A 130 2.02 -13.43 4.98
N LEU A 131 2.14 -12.23 4.47
CA LEU A 131 1.91 -11.90 3.07
C LEU A 131 3.19 -11.38 2.43
N PHE A 132 3.54 -11.96 1.29
CA PHE A 132 4.73 -11.59 0.51
C PHE A 132 4.28 -11.11 -0.86
N MET A 133 4.63 -9.89 -1.23
CA MET A 133 4.32 -9.30 -2.52
C MET A 133 5.29 -8.18 -2.85
N ASP A 134 5.51 -7.91 -4.14
CA ASP A 134 6.31 -6.75 -4.52
C ASP A 134 5.53 -5.43 -4.33
N GLY A 135 6.25 -4.31 -4.41
CA GLY A 135 5.66 -2.99 -4.17
C GLY A 135 4.55 -2.62 -5.14
N VAL A 136 4.64 -3.03 -6.40
CA VAL A 136 3.61 -2.75 -7.40
C VAL A 136 2.32 -3.50 -7.09
N GLN A 137 2.41 -4.78 -6.73
CA GLN A 137 1.24 -5.57 -6.35
C GLN A 137 0.60 -5.03 -5.07
N PHE A 138 1.42 -4.62 -4.10
CA PHE A 138 0.95 -3.98 -2.88
C PHE A 138 0.15 -2.71 -3.18
N LEU A 139 0.68 -1.80 -3.99
CA LEU A 139 -0.03 -0.59 -4.40
C LEU A 139 -1.37 -0.90 -5.06
N LYS A 140 -1.41 -1.89 -5.95
CA LYS A 140 -2.64 -2.28 -6.64
C LYS A 140 -3.70 -2.82 -5.70
N ILE A 141 -3.30 -3.62 -4.70
CA ILE A 141 -4.24 -4.18 -3.71
C ILE A 141 -4.81 -3.09 -2.81
N VAL A 142 -3.97 -2.25 -2.23
CA VAL A 142 -4.40 -1.23 -1.27
C VAL A 142 -5.17 -0.08 -1.91
N THR A 143 -5.19 -0.02 -3.22
CA THR A 143 -5.98 0.94 -4.01
C THR A 143 -7.13 0.28 -4.77
N ASN A 144 -7.41 -0.98 -4.48
CA ASN A 144 -8.48 -1.76 -5.11
C ASN A 144 -8.36 -1.86 -6.65
N ASN A 145 -7.14 -1.81 -7.17
CA ASN A 145 -6.84 -1.94 -8.60
C ASN A 145 -6.43 -3.36 -9.00
N ALA A 146 -6.40 -4.29 -8.05
CA ALA A 146 -6.18 -5.71 -8.29
C ALA A 146 -6.88 -6.55 -7.21
N SER A 147 -7.35 -7.72 -7.60
CA SER A 147 -7.92 -8.69 -6.68
C SER A 147 -6.82 -9.51 -5.99
N PRO A 148 -6.77 -9.54 -4.65
CA PRO A 148 -5.81 -10.39 -3.93
C PRO A 148 -5.93 -11.87 -4.30
N ILE A 149 -7.14 -12.35 -4.51
CA ILE A 149 -7.38 -13.76 -4.91
C ILE A 149 -6.74 -14.05 -6.27
N THR A 150 -6.94 -13.18 -7.25
CA THR A 150 -6.33 -13.31 -8.58
C THR A 150 -4.81 -13.30 -8.50
N LEU A 151 -4.25 -12.39 -7.71
CA LEU A 151 -2.80 -12.29 -7.54
C LEU A 151 -2.22 -13.52 -6.82
N PHE A 152 -2.94 -14.08 -5.87
CA PHE A 152 -2.56 -15.33 -5.22
C PHE A 152 -2.58 -16.51 -6.21
N MET A 153 -3.64 -16.65 -7.00
CA MET A 153 -3.76 -17.72 -8.00
C MET A 153 -2.68 -17.61 -9.08
N THR A 154 -2.28 -16.41 -9.45
CA THR A 154 -1.21 -16.16 -10.44
C THR A 154 0.19 -16.13 -9.81
N ARG A 155 0.31 -16.50 -8.53
CA ARG A 155 1.57 -16.55 -7.78
C ARG A 155 2.31 -15.22 -7.65
N LYS A 156 1.60 -14.12 -7.78
CA LYS A 156 2.15 -12.77 -7.55
C LYS A 156 2.14 -12.37 -6.08
N ILE A 157 1.33 -13.06 -5.28
CA ILE A 157 1.33 -12.98 -3.82
C ILE A 157 1.59 -14.37 -3.26
N LYS A 158 2.44 -14.44 -2.25
CA LYS A 158 2.66 -15.65 -1.45
C LYS A 158 2.04 -15.45 -0.08
N VAL A 159 1.38 -16.48 0.43
CA VAL A 159 0.77 -16.48 1.76
C VAL A 159 1.39 -17.61 2.58
N GLN A 160 1.77 -17.31 3.81
CA GLN A 160 2.18 -18.28 4.81
C GLN A 160 1.25 -18.18 6.01
N GLY A 161 1.01 -19.32 6.70
CA GLY A 161 0.12 -19.37 7.85
C GLY A 161 -1.33 -19.62 7.46
N ASP A 162 -2.26 -18.91 8.09
CA ASP A 162 -3.71 -19.10 7.92
C ASP A 162 -4.21 -18.48 6.61
N LEU A 163 -4.36 -19.32 5.59
CA LEU A 163 -4.85 -18.91 4.27
C LEU A 163 -6.31 -18.41 4.31
N GLY A 164 -7.15 -19.03 5.12
CA GLY A 164 -8.55 -18.61 5.29
C GLY A 164 -8.63 -17.19 5.87
N PHE A 165 -7.80 -16.89 6.85
CA PHE A 165 -7.69 -15.56 7.41
C PHE A 165 -7.14 -14.55 6.38
N ALA A 166 -6.12 -14.94 5.61
CA ALA A 166 -5.56 -14.08 4.56
C ALA A 166 -6.62 -13.67 3.52
N THR A 167 -7.49 -14.59 3.11
CA THR A 167 -8.58 -14.29 2.17
C THR A 167 -9.66 -13.40 2.77
N ALA A 168 -9.84 -13.45 4.10
CA ALA A 168 -10.81 -12.61 4.81
C ALA A 168 -10.29 -11.18 5.06
N LEU A 169 -8.98 -10.94 5.01
CA LEU A 169 -8.37 -9.64 5.31
C LEU A 169 -8.95 -8.50 4.47
N GLN A 170 -9.20 -8.74 3.19
CA GLN A 170 -9.74 -7.72 2.29
C GLN A 170 -11.09 -7.15 2.78
N LYS A 171 -11.90 -7.99 3.43
CA LYS A 171 -13.20 -7.60 3.97
C LYS A 171 -13.09 -6.81 5.28
N MET A 172 -11.94 -6.84 5.92
CA MET A 172 -11.69 -6.15 7.18
C MET A 172 -11.32 -4.69 6.98
N PHE A 173 -11.02 -4.29 5.74
CA PHE A 173 -10.66 -2.92 5.39
C PHE A 173 -11.62 -2.36 4.34
N THR A 174 -11.99 -1.09 4.51
CA THR A 174 -12.74 -0.34 3.49
C THR A 174 -11.74 0.31 2.55
N ILE A 175 -11.39 -0.41 1.48
CA ILE A 175 -10.33 0.01 0.56
C ILE A 175 -10.85 1.15 -0.34
N PRO A 176 -10.11 2.26 -0.48
CA PRO A 176 -10.47 3.34 -1.40
C PRO A 176 -10.52 2.82 -2.84
N THR A 177 -11.45 3.35 -3.61
CA THR A 177 -11.61 3.02 -5.04
C THR A 177 -11.30 4.23 -5.92
N ALA A 178 -10.83 3.92 -7.12
CA ALA A 178 -10.57 4.93 -8.15
C ALA A 178 -11.86 5.56 -8.68
#